data_69fa981660b847779e89a4d54231014c
#
_entry.id   69fa981660b847779e89a4d54231014c
#
_cell.length_a   1.000
_cell.length_b   1.000
_cell.length_c   1.000
_cell.angle_alpha   90.00
_cell.angle_beta   90.00
_cell.angle_gamma   90.00
#
_symmetry.space_group_name_H-M   'P 1'
#
loop_
_entity.id
_entity.type
_entity.pdbx_description
1 polymer ?
#
loop_
_entity_poly.entity_id
_entity_poly.type
_entity_poly.pdbx_seq_one_letter_code
_entity_poly.pdbx_strand_id
1 'polypeptide(L)'
;KDSTAKIIARLNEGKTDLFITSGHATEHDWQPGYRYRNGFFGHKDGVILGKALDGSVHRLASANPKVYLPIGNCLMGNVPGGDCMALSWMASGGVRQMVGYVQPTWFGYAGWGVLDYFVEQPGRFNLNQAWLANHQALLWRLQEVAAGRVSAGDRRGLEFDRDMTIFYGDPHWDARLAPGLLRWTETLTTLPSGEVEWIITPAAGSRTFVAVDTNGSQRGG
;
A
#
# COMPACT_ATOMS: atom_id res chain seq x y z
N LYS A 1 2.73 -22.63 9.94
CA LYS A 1 2.44 -23.41 8.74
C LYS A 1 3.09 -22.73 7.56
N ASP A 2 3.93 -23.44 6.81
CA ASP A 2 4.64 -22.90 5.65
C ASP A 2 3.65 -22.52 4.55
N SER A 3 3.79 -21.33 4.00
CA SER A 3 2.94 -20.81 2.92
C SER A 3 3.73 -20.37 1.69
N THR A 4 5.05 -20.48 1.70
CA THR A 4 5.91 -19.99 0.61
C THR A 4 5.58 -20.63 -0.74
N ALA A 5 5.49 -21.96 -0.81
CA ALA A 5 5.16 -22.68 -2.04
C ALA A 5 3.79 -22.25 -2.60
N LYS A 6 2.79 -22.09 -1.72
CA LYS A 6 1.43 -21.69 -2.15
C LYS A 6 1.38 -20.26 -2.69
N ILE A 7 2.07 -19.34 -2.03
CA ILE A 7 2.14 -17.94 -2.46
C ILE A 7 2.83 -17.86 -3.83
N ILE A 8 3.99 -18.50 -3.99
CA ILE A 8 4.70 -18.55 -5.29
C ILE A 8 3.84 -19.18 -6.38
N ALA A 9 3.21 -20.33 -6.11
CA ALA A 9 2.34 -20.99 -7.08
C ALA A 9 1.20 -20.07 -7.53
N ARG A 10 0.54 -19.42 -6.56
CA ARG A 10 -0.57 -18.49 -6.86
C ARG A 10 -0.13 -17.29 -7.71
N LEU A 11 1.03 -16.71 -7.40
CA LEU A 11 1.57 -15.60 -8.18
C LEU A 11 1.98 -16.04 -9.59
N ASN A 12 2.55 -17.25 -9.73
CA ASN A 12 2.96 -17.81 -11.01
C ASN A 12 1.78 -18.23 -11.91
N GLU A 13 0.58 -18.42 -11.36
CA GLU A 13 -0.64 -18.64 -12.16
C GLU A 13 -0.97 -17.48 -13.10
N GLY A 14 -0.39 -16.28 -12.87
CA GLY A 14 -0.61 -15.12 -13.72
C GLY A 14 -2.01 -14.52 -13.66
N LYS A 15 -2.72 -14.68 -12.53
CA LYS A 15 -4.09 -14.19 -12.30
C LYS A 15 -4.20 -13.20 -11.14
N THR A 16 -3.07 -12.78 -10.59
CA THR A 16 -3.02 -11.86 -9.45
C THR A 16 -2.68 -10.46 -9.95
N ASP A 17 -3.62 -9.54 -9.91
CA ASP A 17 -3.46 -8.15 -10.36
C ASP A 17 -3.08 -7.21 -9.21
N LEU A 18 -3.46 -7.58 -7.98
CA LEU A 18 -3.13 -6.86 -6.75
C LEU A 18 -2.53 -7.83 -5.73
N PHE A 19 -1.38 -7.44 -5.17
CA PHE A 19 -0.72 -8.18 -4.09
C PHE A 19 -0.42 -7.23 -2.93
N ILE A 20 -0.97 -7.52 -1.76
CA ILE A 20 -0.79 -6.71 -0.55
C ILE A 20 -0.11 -7.59 0.48
N THR A 21 0.94 -7.07 1.12
CA THR A 21 1.67 -7.81 2.14
C THR A 21 1.90 -6.98 3.40
N SER A 22 2.04 -7.70 4.50
CA SER A 22 2.41 -7.19 5.80
C SER A 22 3.31 -8.22 6.50
N GLY A 23 4.01 -7.79 7.53
CA GLY A 23 4.90 -8.62 8.31
C GLY A 23 6.34 -8.10 8.31
N HIS A 24 7.20 -8.77 9.06
CA HIS A 24 8.60 -8.35 9.15
C HIS A 24 9.30 -8.48 7.79
N ALA A 25 10.03 -7.45 7.43
CA ALA A 25 10.78 -7.41 6.19
C ALA A 25 12.01 -6.52 6.32
N THR A 26 12.94 -6.73 5.43
CA THR A 26 14.05 -5.86 5.12
C THR A 26 14.08 -5.62 3.61
N GLU A 27 15.03 -4.85 3.12
CA GLU A 27 15.30 -4.74 1.68
C GLU A 27 15.76 -6.06 1.03
N HIS A 28 16.05 -7.09 1.83
CA HIS A 28 16.58 -8.38 1.36
C HIS A 28 15.66 -9.57 1.62
N ASP A 29 14.70 -9.45 2.52
CA ASP A 29 13.77 -10.54 2.85
C ASP A 29 12.41 -10.07 3.34
N TRP A 30 11.44 -10.98 3.26
CA TRP A 30 10.12 -10.84 3.85
C TRP A 30 9.68 -12.16 4.48
N GLN A 31 9.22 -12.11 5.73
CA GLN A 31 8.64 -13.25 6.42
C GLN A 31 7.11 -13.11 6.53
N PRO A 32 6.35 -14.05 5.93
CA PRO A 32 4.87 -14.02 5.94
C PRO A 32 4.27 -14.50 7.24
N GLY A 33 4.96 -14.33 8.35
CA GLY A 33 4.53 -14.76 9.65
C GLY A 33 5.53 -14.37 10.73
N TYR A 34 5.36 -14.96 11.91
CA TYR A 34 6.18 -14.62 13.06
C TYR A 34 7.42 -15.50 13.15
N ARG A 35 8.62 -14.90 13.23
CA ARG A 35 9.92 -15.56 13.44
C ARG A 35 10.26 -16.63 12.38
N TYR A 36 10.03 -16.37 11.11
CA TYR A 36 10.32 -17.28 10.01
C TYR A 36 9.67 -18.68 10.09
N ARG A 37 8.69 -18.86 10.96
CA ARG A 37 8.00 -20.15 11.17
C ARG A 37 7.12 -20.61 10.03
N ASN A 38 6.87 -19.74 9.06
CA ASN A 38 6.04 -20.02 7.89
C ASN A 38 6.87 -20.01 6.59
N GLY A 39 8.19 -20.14 6.70
CA GLY A 39 9.12 -19.90 5.63
C GLY A 39 9.35 -18.38 5.44
N PHE A 40 10.11 -18.02 4.43
CA PHE A 40 10.37 -16.62 4.11
C PHE A 40 10.66 -16.41 2.61
N PHE A 41 10.62 -15.18 2.18
CA PHE A 41 10.98 -14.75 0.84
C PHE A 41 12.29 -14.00 0.89
N GLY A 42 13.14 -14.26 -0.06
CA GLY A 42 14.36 -13.50 -0.33
C GLY A 42 14.51 -13.30 -1.82
N HIS A 43 15.66 -12.84 -2.25
CA HIS A 43 15.94 -12.64 -3.67
C HIS A 43 17.34 -13.12 -4.03
N LYS A 44 17.56 -13.34 -5.30
CA LYS A 44 18.88 -13.59 -5.89
C LYS A 44 18.82 -13.31 -7.39
N ASP A 45 19.79 -12.56 -7.91
CA ASP A 45 19.92 -12.25 -9.34
C ASP A 45 18.60 -11.71 -9.97
N GLY A 46 17.92 -10.79 -9.25
CA GLY A 46 16.65 -10.20 -9.69
C GLY A 46 15.43 -11.12 -9.60
N VAL A 47 15.54 -12.27 -8.94
CA VAL A 47 14.45 -13.24 -8.80
C VAL A 47 14.03 -13.40 -7.35
N ILE A 48 12.74 -13.25 -7.07
CA ILE A 48 12.17 -13.58 -5.77
C ILE A 48 12.17 -15.10 -5.55
N LEU A 49 12.64 -15.51 -4.38
CA LEU A 49 12.74 -16.90 -3.95
C LEU A 49 11.91 -17.11 -2.69
N GLY A 50 10.94 -18.00 -2.73
CA GLY A 50 10.26 -18.52 -1.54
C GLY A 50 11.09 -19.66 -0.94
N LYS A 51 11.58 -19.49 0.28
CA LYS A 51 12.40 -20.47 1.01
C LYS A 51 11.54 -21.17 2.05
N ALA A 52 11.19 -22.41 1.77
CA ALA A 52 10.32 -23.23 2.61
C ALA A 52 11.06 -23.83 3.81
N LEU A 53 10.31 -24.22 4.84
CA LEU A 53 10.86 -24.81 6.07
C LEU A 53 11.50 -26.19 5.86
N ASP A 54 11.10 -26.90 4.82
CA ASP A 54 11.70 -28.20 4.44
C ASP A 54 13.00 -28.06 3.63
N GLY A 55 13.46 -26.81 3.41
CA GLY A 55 14.64 -26.50 2.63
C GLY A 55 14.38 -26.34 1.13
N SER A 56 13.17 -26.58 0.65
CA SER A 56 12.84 -26.38 -0.76
C SER A 56 12.82 -24.87 -1.10
N VAL A 57 13.18 -24.55 -2.36
CA VAL A 57 13.22 -23.19 -2.87
C VAL A 57 12.32 -23.06 -4.10
N HIS A 58 11.37 -22.14 -4.02
CA HIS A 58 10.39 -21.87 -5.06
C HIS A 58 10.70 -20.53 -5.73
N ARG A 59 10.81 -20.52 -7.05
CA ARG A 59 11.14 -19.30 -7.82
C ARG A 59 9.87 -18.59 -8.29
N LEU A 60 9.86 -17.29 -8.15
CA LEU A 60 8.83 -16.44 -8.74
C LEU A 60 9.16 -16.14 -10.20
N ALA A 61 8.20 -16.37 -11.08
CA ALA A 61 8.27 -16.09 -12.52
C ALA A 61 6.87 -15.70 -13.01
N SER A 62 6.39 -14.55 -12.59
CA SER A 62 5.06 -14.04 -12.95
C SER A 62 5.19 -12.89 -13.93
N ALA A 63 4.74 -13.07 -15.17
CA ALA A 63 4.70 -12.01 -16.18
C ALA A 63 3.47 -11.11 -16.06
N ASN A 64 2.46 -11.50 -15.26
CA ASN A 64 1.21 -10.77 -15.11
C ASN A 64 1.47 -9.39 -14.48
N PRO A 65 1.12 -8.27 -15.17
CA PRO A 65 1.27 -6.93 -14.61
C PRO A 65 0.44 -6.79 -13.33
N LYS A 66 1.03 -6.27 -12.28
CA LYS A 66 0.34 -6.10 -10.99
C LYS A 66 0.78 -4.88 -10.21
N VAL A 67 -0.12 -4.47 -9.34
CA VAL A 67 0.17 -3.56 -8.23
C VAL A 67 0.66 -4.37 -7.03
N TYR A 68 1.73 -3.91 -6.40
CA TYR A 68 2.24 -4.46 -5.16
C TYR A 68 2.23 -3.41 -4.05
N LEU A 69 1.58 -3.73 -2.94
CA LEU A 69 1.45 -2.86 -1.77
C LEU A 69 2.07 -3.53 -0.53
N PRO A 70 3.41 -3.47 -0.37
CA PRO A 70 4.09 -3.96 0.83
C PRO A 70 4.03 -2.93 1.97
N ILE A 71 2.89 -2.31 2.18
CA ILE A 71 2.74 -1.18 3.11
C ILE A 71 2.76 -1.57 4.58
N GLY A 72 2.63 -2.85 4.88
CA GLY A 72 2.86 -3.40 6.22
C GLY A 72 4.25 -4.03 6.40
N ASN A 73 5.19 -3.78 5.48
CA ASN A 73 6.52 -4.35 5.46
C ASN A 73 7.59 -3.25 5.63
N CYS A 74 8.48 -3.42 6.59
CA CYS A 74 9.62 -2.54 6.75
C CYS A 74 10.55 -2.62 5.54
N LEU A 75 11.14 -1.48 5.13
CA LEU A 75 12.23 -1.41 4.14
C LEU A 75 11.93 -2.02 2.76
N MET A 76 10.70 -2.48 2.50
CA MET A 76 10.39 -3.13 1.22
C MET A 76 10.40 -2.14 0.04
N GLY A 77 10.32 -0.84 0.30
CA GLY A 77 10.53 0.22 -0.69
C GLY A 77 11.98 0.72 -0.74
N ASN A 78 12.87 0.22 0.12
CA ASN A 78 14.26 0.64 0.12
C ASN A 78 15.04 0.00 -1.05
N VAL A 79 15.74 0.83 -1.83
CA VAL A 79 16.57 0.41 -2.97
C VAL A 79 18.00 0.88 -2.73
N PRO A 80 18.77 0.16 -1.88
CA PRO A 80 20.15 0.53 -1.57
C PRO A 80 21.11 0.26 -2.73
N GLY A 81 20.68 -0.50 -3.73
CA GLY A 81 21.47 -0.89 -4.89
C GLY A 81 20.68 -1.76 -5.86
N GLY A 82 21.35 -2.34 -6.84
CA GLY A 82 20.73 -3.15 -7.90
C GLY A 82 20.18 -4.52 -7.44
N ASP A 83 20.57 -4.98 -6.26
CA ASP A 83 20.17 -6.28 -5.72
C ASP A 83 19.36 -6.11 -4.44
N CYS A 84 18.03 -6.02 -4.58
CA CYS A 84 17.10 -5.87 -3.46
C CYS A 84 15.73 -6.45 -3.80
N MET A 85 14.89 -6.61 -2.77
CA MET A 85 13.54 -7.16 -2.89
C MET A 85 12.66 -6.33 -3.83
N ALA A 86 12.67 -5.00 -3.71
CA ALA A 86 11.84 -4.12 -4.54
C ALA A 86 12.09 -4.35 -6.04
N LEU A 87 13.34 -4.32 -6.48
CA LEU A 87 13.71 -4.55 -7.87
C LEU A 87 13.44 -5.99 -8.32
N SER A 88 13.64 -6.95 -7.44
CA SER A 88 13.36 -8.38 -7.74
C SER A 88 11.87 -8.65 -7.89
N TRP A 89 11.00 -7.97 -7.13
CA TRP A 89 9.54 -8.01 -7.33
C TRP A 89 9.16 -7.44 -8.71
N MET A 90 9.78 -6.36 -9.13
CA MET A 90 9.55 -5.79 -10.46
C MET A 90 10.05 -6.71 -11.57
N ALA A 91 11.23 -7.29 -11.43
CA ALA A 91 11.86 -8.12 -12.45
C ALA A 91 11.20 -9.49 -12.61
N SER A 92 10.92 -10.21 -11.51
CA SER A 92 10.40 -11.58 -11.53
C SER A 92 8.92 -11.70 -11.15
N GLY A 93 8.38 -10.72 -10.44
CA GLY A 93 7.01 -10.73 -9.93
C GLY A 93 5.99 -10.08 -10.84
N GLY A 94 6.40 -9.42 -11.92
CA GLY A 94 5.49 -8.67 -12.80
C GLY A 94 4.97 -7.37 -12.19
N VAL A 95 5.58 -6.89 -11.10
CA VAL A 95 5.17 -5.65 -10.46
C VAL A 95 5.46 -4.47 -11.38
N ARG A 96 4.44 -3.65 -11.66
CA ARG A 96 4.53 -2.45 -12.50
C ARG A 96 4.39 -1.15 -11.71
N GLN A 97 3.66 -1.22 -10.59
CA GLN A 97 3.58 -0.12 -9.64
C GLN A 97 3.62 -0.69 -8.22
N MET A 98 4.28 0.00 -7.32
CA MET A 98 4.27 -0.32 -5.90
C MET A 98 4.41 0.93 -5.04
N VAL A 99 3.90 0.84 -3.82
CA VAL A 99 4.13 1.82 -2.75
C VAL A 99 4.69 1.08 -1.55
N GLY A 100 5.83 1.50 -1.06
CA GLY A 100 6.50 0.85 0.06
C GLY A 100 7.29 1.82 0.93
N TYR A 101 7.66 1.38 2.13
CA TYR A 101 8.49 2.15 3.04
C TYR A 101 9.97 1.96 2.74
N VAL A 102 10.74 3.05 2.83
CA VAL A 102 12.21 3.05 2.76
C VAL A 102 12.88 2.96 4.13
N GLN A 103 12.08 2.91 5.19
CA GLN A 103 12.49 2.77 6.59
C GLN A 103 11.58 1.77 7.32
N PRO A 104 11.91 1.34 8.56
CA PRO A 104 11.02 0.50 9.35
C PRO A 104 9.65 1.13 9.60
N THR A 105 8.55 0.41 9.30
CA THR A 105 7.17 0.93 9.30
C THR A 105 6.56 1.19 10.68
N TRP A 106 7.17 0.73 11.75
CA TRP A 106 6.62 0.79 13.11
C TRP A 106 6.45 2.20 13.68
N PHE A 107 7.00 3.22 13.06
CA PHE A 107 6.74 4.62 13.38
C PHE A 107 5.70 5.27 12.49
N GLY A 108 5.49 4.67 11.29
CA GLY A 108 4.54 5.14 10.33
C GLY A 108 3.32 4.23 10.27
N TYR A 109 2.21 4.77 9.90
CA TYR A 109 0.97 4.03 9.78
C TYR A 109 -0.01 4.61 8.76
N ALA A 110 0.18 5.84 8.35
CA ALA A 110 -0.71 6.46 7.39
C ALA A 110 -0.34 6.11 5.93
N GLY A 111 0.76 5.39 5.70
CA GLY A 111 1.04 4.73 4.43
C GLY A 111 -0.03 3.71 4.05
N TRP A 112 -0.73 3.15 5.03
CA TRP A 112 -1.95 2.38 4.83
C TRP A 112 -3.09 3.20 4.21
N GLY A 113 -3.04 4.55 4.25
CA GLY A 113 -3.99 5.47 3.62
C GLY A 113 -4.12 5.31 2.13
N VAL A 114 -3.11 4.78 1.48
CA VAL A 114 -3.22 4.40 0.08
C VAL A 114 -4.36 3.38 -0.12
N LEU A 115 -4.58 2.46 0.83
CA LEU A 115 -5.67 1.50 0.76
C LEU A 115 -7.05 2.16 0.83
N ASP A 116 -7.21 3.21 1.63
CA ASP A 116 -8.50 3.91 1.75
C ASP A 116 -8.92 4.57 0.44
N TYR A 117 -7.96 5.00 -0.36
CA TYR A 117 -8.24 5.57 -1.68
C TYR A 117 -8.29 4.49 -2.77
N PHE A 118 -7.33 3.57 -2.78
CA PHE A 118 -7.20 2.60 -3.85
C PHE A 118 -8.14 1.41 -3.71
N VAL A 119 -8.26 0.84 -2.50
CA VAL A 119 -9.03 -0.39 -2.25
C VAL A 119 -10.45 -0.10 -1.76
N GLU A 120 -10.59 0.82 -0.79
CA GLU A 120 -11.89 1.13 -0.18
C GLU A 120 -12.77 2.03 -1.06
N GLN A 121 -12.20 2.62 -2.11
CA GLN A 121 -12.90 3.40 -3.13
C GLN A 121 -12.63 2.81 -4.53
N PRO A 122 -13.04 1.57 -4.77
CA PRO A 122 -12.66 0.82 -5.96
C PRO A 122 -13.15 1.50 -7.25
N GLY A 123 -12.23 1.65 -8.20
CA GLY A 123 -12.50 2.28 -9.48
C GLY A 123 -12.43 3.82 -9.48
N ARG A 124 -12.36 4.48 -8.31
CA ARG A 124 -12.31 5.94 -8.21
C ARG A 124 -10.90 6.49 -8.51
N PHE A 125 -9.89 5.89 -7.93
CA PHE A 125 -8.50 6.31 -8.06
C PHE A 125 -7.66 5.19 -8.70
N ASN A 126 -6.73 5.55 -9.57
CA ASN A 126 -5.62 4.66 -9.86
C ASN A 126 -4.57 4.74 -8.72
N LEU A 127 -3.58 3.85 -8.73
CA LEU A 127 -2.63 3.79 -7.62
C LEU A 127 -1.85 5.10 -7.43
N ASN A 128 -1.42 5.75 -8.51
CA ASN A 128 -0.71 7.02 -8.43
C ASN A 128 -1.58 8.13 -7.82
N GLN A 129 -2.86 8.21 -8.25
CA GLN A 129 -3.82 9.14 -7.68
C GLN A 129 -4.09 8.86 -6.19
N ALA A 130 -4.23 7.58 -5.83
CA ALA A 130 -4.43 7.17 -4.43
C ALA A 130 -3.23 7.55 -3.55
N TRP A 131 -2.02 7.36 -4.05
CA TRP A 131 -0.80 7.75 -3.34
C TRP A 131 -0.71 9.27 -3.16
N LEU A 132 -0.99 10.06 -4.20
CA LEU A 132 -1.05 11.52 -4.12
C LEU A 132 -2.14 12.01 -3.17
N ALA A 133 -3.34 11.43 -3.24
CA ALA A 133 -4.44 11.77 -2.33
C ALA A 133 -4.07 11.51 -0.87
N ASN A 134 -3.42 10.37 -0.59
CA ASN A 134 -2.90 10.08 0.75
C ASN A 134 -1.89 11.15 1.22
N HIS A 135 -0.98 11.58 0.36
CA HIS A 135 -0.02 12.64 0.71
C HIS A 135 -0.70 13.97 0.98
N GLN A 136 -1.71 14.34 0.21
CA GLN A 136 -2.51 15.54 0.47
C GLN A 136 -3.22 15.47 1.83
N ALA A 137 -3.77 14.31 2.18
CA ALA A 137 -4.38 14.08 3.48
C ALA A 137 -3.36 14.20 4.63
N LEU A 138 -2.15 13.66 4.48
CA LEU A 138 -1.06 13.81 5.45
C LEU A 138 -0.66 15.28 5.64
N LEU A 139 -0.50 16.04 4.55
CA LEU A 139 -0.16 17.46 4.60
C LEU A 139 -1.25 18.27 5.29
N TRP A 140 -2.51 18.02 4.94
CA TRP A 140 -3.64 18.65 5.62
C TRP A 140 -3.64 18.36 7.12
N ARG A 141 -3.46 17.09 7.50
CA ARG A 141 -3.42 16.68 8.91
C ARG A 141 -2.28 17.36 9.68
N LEU A 142 -1.12 17.48 9.07
CA LEU A 142 0.02 18.20 9.66
C LEU A 142 -0.27 19.70 9.84
N GLN A 143 -1.00 20.33 8.91
CA GLN A 143 -1.46 21.72 9.06
C GLN A 143 -2.45 21.87 10.22
N GLU A 144 -3.38 20.92 10.39
CA GLU A 144 -4.33 20.89 11.50
C GLU A 144 -3.61 20.73 12.87
N VAL A 145 -2.57 19.88 12.92
CA VAL A 145 -1.69 19.76 14.10
C VAL A 145 -0.95 21.07 14.38
N ALA A 146 -0.39 21.70 13.36
CA ALA A 146 0.33 22.98 13.51
C ALA A 146 -0.58 24.11 13.97
N ALA A 147 -1.85 24.09 13.58
CA ALA A 147 -2.86 25.05 13.99
C ALA A 147 -3.49 24.75 15.38
N GLY A 148 -3.07 23.68 16.04
CA GLY A 148 -3.59 23.27 17.35
C GLY A 148 -5.02 22.72 17.33
N ARG A 149 -5.58 22.41 16.15
CA ARG A 149 -6.93 21.83 16.00
C ARG A 149 -6.96 20.34 16.18
N VAL A 150 -5.81 19.68 16.08
CA VAL A 150 -5.63 18.24 16.24
C VAL A 150 -4.46 17.98 17.18
N SER A 151 -4.50 16.86 17.89
CA SER A 151 -3.45 16.45 18.81
C SER A 151 -2.08 16.38 18.13
N ALA A 152 -1.05 16.93 18.78
CA ALA A 152 0.32 16.82 18.34
C ALA A 152 0.92 15.40 18.48
N GLY A 153 0.20 14.49 19.15
CA GLY A 153 0.71 13.13 19.43
C GLY A 153 1.01 12.31 18.19
N ASP A 154 0.36 12.60 17.06
CA ASP A 154 0.55 11.87 15.80
C ASP A 154 1.52 12.55 14.84
N ARG A 155 2.02 13.75 15.16
CA ARG A 155 2.91 14.52 14.27
C ARG A 155 4.06 13.68 13.72
N ARG A 156 4.77 12.99 14.60
CA ARG A 156 5.94 12.18 14.21
C ARG A 156 5.58 11.07 13.21
N GLY A 157 4.46 10.38 13.42
CA GLY A 157 3.99 9.35 12.51
C GLY A 157 3.55 9.89 11.15
N LEU A 158 2.87 11.05 11.15
CA LEU A 158 2.44 11.73 9.92
C LEU A 158 3.63 12.23 9.10
N GLU A 159 4.63 12.86 9.76
CA GLU A 159 5.87 13.28 9.11
C GLU A 159 6.65 12.07 8.57
N PHE A 160 6.72 10.99 9.35
CA PHE A 160 7.39 9.77 8.94
C PHE A 160 6.76 9.18 7.68
N ASP A 161 5.44 9.02 7.63
CA ASP A 161 4.76 8.47 6.46
C ASP A 161 4.85 9.37 5.23
N ARG A 162 4.80 10.70 5.42
CA ARG A 162 5.02 11.65 4.34
C ARG A 162 6.39 11.49 3.69
N ASP A 163 7.42 11.26 4.50
CA ASP A 163 8.82 11.31 4.08
C ASP A 163 9.38 9.92 3.74
N MET A 164 8.80 8.84 4.29
CA MET A 164 9.37 7.49 4.21
C MET A 164 8.58 6.50 3.34
N THR A 165 7.44 6.90 2.79
CA THR A 165 6.75 6.11 1.75
C THR A 165 7.13 6.60 0.37
N ILE A 166 7.32 5.68 -0.55
CA ILE A 166 7.71 6.00 -1.92
C ILE A 166 6.89 5.22 -2.93
N PHE A 167 6.58 5.85 -4.06
CA PHE A 167 5.95 5.25 -5.22
C PHE A 167 7.02 4.86 -6.25
N TYR A 168 6.92 3.65 -6.77
CA TYR A 168 7.71 3.14 -7.89
C TYR A 168 6.81 2.70 -9.04
N GLY A 169 7.25 2.95 -10.26
CA GLY A 169 6.61 2.51 -11.48
C GLY A 169 6.20 3.64 -12.41
N ASP A 170 5.58 3.30 -13.53
CA ASP A 170 5.08 4.28 -14.49
C ASP A 170 3.78 4.92 -13.97
N PRO A 171 3.78 6.23 -13.64
CA PRO A 171 2.58 6.90 -13.16
C PRO A 171 1.47 7.02 -14.22
N HIS A 172 1.76 6.79 -15.51
CA HIS A 172 0.78 6.80 -16.58
C HIS A 172 0.06 5.47 -16.75
N TRP A 173 0.57 4.39 -16.15
CA TRP A 173 -0.17 3.14 -16.12
C TRP A 173 -1.41 3.26 -15.23
N ASP A 174 -2.61 3.26 -15.85
CA ASP A 174 -3.88 3.41 -15.15
C ASP A 174 -4.28 2.11 -14.40
N ALA A 175 -3.47 1.76 -13.40
CA ALA A 175 -3.74 0.63 -12.52
C ALA A 175 -4.90 0.97 -11.58
N ARG A 176 -6.11 0.53 -11.93
CA ARG A 176 -7.35 0.86 -11.24
C ARG A 176 -8.13 -0.41 -10.94
N LEU A 177 -8.73 -0.49 -9.75
CA LEU A 177 -9.68 -1.57 -9.47
C LEU A 177 -10.96 -1.38 -10.28
N ALA A 178 -11.67 -2.47 -10.56
CA ALA A 178 -13.00 -2.38 -11.14
C ALA A 178 -13.92 -1.54 -10.22
N PRO A 179 -14.84 -0.72 -10.79
CA PRO A 179 -15.77 0.05 -9.99
C PRO A 179 -16.56 -0.83 -9.01
N GLY A 180 -16.75 -0.35 -7.82
CA GLY A 180 -17.47 -1.04 -6.74
C GLY A 180 -18.28 -0.08 -5.89
N LEU A 181 -18.90 -0.60 -4.85
CA LEU A 181 -19.71 0.19 -3.93
C LEU A 181 -18.84 1.12 -3.10
N LEU A 182 -19.24 2.38 -3.01
CA LEU A 182 -18.67 3.35 -2.08
C LEU A 182 -19.44 3.34 -0.76
N ARG A 183 -18.80 3.78 0.31
CA ARG A 183 -19.43 3.95 1.64
C ARG A 183 -20.29 5.21 1.74
N TRP A 184 -20.54 5.88 0.62
CA TRP A 184 -21.38 7.07 0.48
C TRP A 184 -21.92 7.17 -0.92
N THR A 185 -22.92 8.03 -1.07
CA THR A 185 -23.33 8.56 -2.37
C THR A 185 -22.88 10.01 -2.49
N GLU A 186 -22.63 10.45 -3.71
CA GLU A 186 -22.25 11.83 -3.97
C GLU A 186 -23.01 12.37 -5.18
N THR A 187 -23.39 13.65 -5.10
CA THR A 187 -24.02 14.41 -6.18
C THR A 187 -23.26 15.71 -6.33
N LEU A 188 -22.87 16.00 -7.57
CA LEU A 188 -22.26 17.28 -7.94
C LEU A 188 -23.20 18.02 -8.87
N THR A 189 -23.60 19.23 -8.51
CA THR A 189 -24.55 20.05 -9.27
C THR A 189 -23.97 21.44 -9.48
N THR A 190 -23.99 21.93 -10.72
CA THR A 190 -23.70 23.33 -10.98
C THR A 190 -24.99 24.13 -10.85
N LEU A 191 -25.03 25.06 -9.93
CA LEU A 191 -26.17 25.92 -9.67
C LEU A 191 -26.31 27.01 -10.78
N PRO A 192 -27.48 27.63 -10.94
CA PRO A 192 -27.66 28.74 -11.88
C PRO A 192 -26.76 29.95 -11.63
N SER A 193 -26.27 30.09 -10.39
CA SER A 193 -25.28 31.12 -10.01
C SER A 193 -23.86 30.84 -10.56
N GLY A 194 -23.60 29.63 -11.11
CA GLY A 194 -22.26 29.16 -11.49
C GLY A 194 -21.48 28.52 -10.33
N GLU A 195 -22.06 28.53 -9.15
CA GLU A 195 -21.48 27.81 -7.99
C GLU A 195 -21.65 26.28 -8.17
N VAL A 196 -20.74 25.53 -7.58
CA VAL A 196 -20.79 24.07 -7.57
C VAL A 196 -21.19 23.59 -6.18
N GLU A 197 -22.31 22.88 -6.12
CA GLU A 197 -22.76 22.21 -4.91
C GLU A 197 -22.34 20.73 -4.97
N TRP A 198 -21.62 20.28 -3.94
CA TRP A 198 -21.23 18.87 -3.79
C TRP A 198 -21.85 18.30 -2.52
N ILE A 199 -22.82 17.43 -2.69
CA ILE A 199 -23.53 16.75 -1.59
C ILE A 199 -22.96 15.35 -1.44
N ILE A 200 -22.46 15.02 -0.24
CA ILE A 200 -21.96 13.70 0.13
C ILE A 200 -22.87 13.15 1.23
N THR A 201 -23.48 12.00 0.97
CA THR A 201 -24.37 11.32 1.92
C THR A 201 -23.74 10.01 2.35
N PRO A 202 -23.34 9.83 3.63
CA PRO A 202 -22.80 8.58 4.13
C PRO A 202 -23.77 7.42 3.96
N ALA A 203 -23.28 6.22 3.65
CA ALA A 203 -24.06 5.00 3.74
C ALA A 203 -24.47 4.74 5.19
N ALA A 204 -25.59 4.04 5.39
CA ALA A 204 -26.06 3.66 6.71
C ALA A 204 -24.97 2.93 7.50
N GLY A 205 -24.67 3.40 8.71
CA GLY A 205 -23.63 2.85 9.58
C GLY A 205 -22.21 3.43 9.37
N SER A 206 -22.00 4.25 8.34
CA SER A 206 -20.74 4.97 8.17
C SER A 206 -20.65 6.13 9.17
N ARG A 207 -19.49 6.27 9.84
CA ARG A 207 -19.29 7.27 10.89
C ARG A 207 -18.42 8.45 10.47
N THR A 208 -17.59 8.26 9.43
CA THR A 208 -16.61 9.27 9.00
C THR A 208 -16.20 9.07 7.55
N PHE A 209 -15.76 10.16 6.91
CA PHE A 209 -15.04 10.18 5.63
C PHE A 209 -13.55 10.45 5.81
N VAL A 210 -13.09 10.62 7.04
CA VAL A 210 -11.72 11.05 7.34
C VAL A 210 -10.82 9.84 7.32
N ALA A 211 -10.22 9.57 6.17
CA ALA A 211 -9.33 8.44 5.94
C ALA A 211 -8.12 8.46 6.89
N VAL A 212 -7.48 9.59 7.04
CA VAL A 212 -6.22 9.72 7.80
C VAL A 212 -6.40 9.56 9.31
N ASP A 213 -7.59 9.81 9.86
CA ASP A 213 -7.84 9.73 11.31
C ASP A 213 -7.82 8.28 11.86
N THR A 214 -8.19 7.32 11.05
CA THR A 214 -8.31 5.92 11.49
C THR A 214 -7.41 4.99 10.71
N ASN A 215 -6.85 5.48 9.64
CA ASN A 215 -6.19 4.66 8.67
C ASN A 215 -4.78 4.29 9.10
N GLY A 216 -4.52 2.99 9.19
CA GLY A 216 -3.22 2.42 9.50
C GLY A 216 -2.60 2.91 10.80
N SER A 217 -3.33 3.69 11.59
CA SER A 217 -2.86 4.16 12.89
C SER A 217 -2.65 2.99 13.84
N GLN A 218 -1.50 2.90 14.45
CA GLN A 218 -1.23 1.89 15.50
C GLN A 218 -2.14 2.05 16.73
N ARG A 219 -2.84 3.17 16.84
CA ARG A 219 -3.83 3.41 17.90
C ARG A 219 -5.20 2.83 17.60
N GLY A 220 -5.48 2.47 16.39
CA GLY A 220 -6.77 1.96 15.93
C GLY A 220 -6.68 0.70 15.08
N GLY A 221 -5.48 0.22 14.80
CA GLY A 221 -5.23 -0.98 14.01
C GLY A 221 -4.87 -2.18 14.86
#